data_23defb63c249440f79d4e286589aa36a
#
_entry.id   23defb63c249440f79d4e286589aa36a
#
_cell.length_a   1.000
_cell.length_b   1.000
_cell.length_c   1.000
_cell.angle_alpha   90.00
_cell.angle_beta   90.00
_cell.angle_gamma   90.00
#
_symmetry.space_group_name_H-M   'P 1'
#
loop_
_entity.id
_entity.type
_entity.pdbx_description
1 polymer ?
#
loop_
_entity_poly.entity_id
_entity_poly.type
_entity_poly.pdbx_seq_one_letter_code
_entity_poly.pdbx_strand_id
1 'polypeptide(L)'
;AGVVAMLGFVTNAMVITTQRHLSFYYGKKDVQKVRIYFSNSFLLHLCMAFFLVVVFVSLRGFLFSGYLEIAEERREIASWVYMMVIAMLVLTFISAPFKALFIAKENIWYITAVDVFDGILKFVLAITLLQLNVDKLLMYGVMMLIIMLVQFLAYSVYSVIRFSECQPTRIFKDVGKTYMLQLVNFAGWTTYGMGAVMVRTQGLSVLFNKMLCETAVNAAYGIGLQVYSAVSFISSSVQNA
;
A
#
# COMPACT_ATOMS: atom_id res chain seq x y z
N ALA A 1 5.15 -10.35 6.94
CA ALA A 1 5.83 -9.27 6.17
C ALA A 1 5.76 -9.53 4.67
N GLY A 2 6.14 -10.72 4.14
CA GLY A 2 6.20 -11.01 2.70
C GLY A 2 4.87 -10.84 1.95
N VAL A 3 3.76 -11.36 2.48
CA VAL A 3 2.43 -11.26 1.86
C VAL A 3 1.97 -9.80 1.76
N VAL A 4 2.27 -8.96 2.76
CA VAL A 4 1.92 -7.54 2.75
C VAL A 4 2.73 -6.79 1.69
N ALA A 5 4.02 -7.09 1.57
CA ALA A 5 4.87 -6.53 0.51
C ALA A 5 4.37 -6.93 -0.89
N MET A 6 3.89 -8.18 -1.03
CA MET A 6 3.28 -8.65 -2.28
C MET A 6 2.00 -7.90 -2.65
N LEU A 7 1.19 -7.45 -1.68
CA LEU A 7 -0.01 -6.67 -1.97
C LEU A 7 0.28 -5.20 -2.33
N GLY A 8 1.50 -4.73 -2.08
CA GLY A 8 1.92 -3.38 -2.43
C GLY A 8 1.79 -3.07 -3.93
N PHE A 9 2.03 -4.06 -4.82
CA PHE A 9 1.86 -3.84 -6.25
C PHE A 9 0.39 -3.62 -6.65
N VAL A 10 -0.54 -4.29 -5.98
CA VAL A 10 -1.98 -4.09 -6.22
C VAL A 10 -2.39 -2.66 -5.81
N THR A 11 -1.96 -2.23 -4.63
CA THR A 11 -2.23 -0.87 -4.15
C THR A 11 -1.65 0.18 -5.10
N ASN A 12 -0.40 0.00 -5.55
CA ASN A 12 0.23 0.91 -6.53
C ASN A 12 -0.51 0.93 -7.87
N ALA A 13 -0.94 -0.22 -8.39
CA ALA A 13 -1.74 -0.29 -9.61
C ALA A 13 -3.05 0.50 -9.47
N MET A 14 -3.69 0.43 -8.32
CA MET A 14 -4.92 1.15 -8.03
C MET A 14 -4.68 2.67 -7.87
N VAL A 15 -3.57 3.08 -7.22
CA VAL A 15 -3.16 4.49 -7.17
C VAL A 15 -2.95 5.05 -8.56
N ILE A 16 -2.18 4.37 -9.41
CA ILE A 16 -1.91 4.78 -10.81
C ILE A 16 -3.20 4.87 -11.61
N THR A 17 -4.11 3.89 -11.45
CA THR A 17 -5.41 3.89 -12.10
C THR A 17 -6.23 5.13 -11.73
N THR A 18 -6.32 5.39 -10.45
CA THR A 18 -7.07 6.54 -9.91
C THR A 18 -6.44 7.86 -10.34
N GLN A 19 -5.12 7.99 -10.16
CA GLN A 19 -4.34 9.15 -10.58
C GLN A 19 -4.59 9.50 -12.05
N ARG A 20 -4.48 8.53 -12.96
CA ARG A 20 -4.67 8.75 -14.40
C ARG A 20 -6.02 9.40 -14.72
N HIS A 21 -7.10 8.86 -14.15
CA HIS A 21 -8.43 9.39 -14.40
C HIS A 21 -8.60 10.79 -13.78
N LEU A 22 -8.11 10.99 -12.56
CA LEU A 22 -8.20 12.26 -11.87
C LEU A 22 -7.39 13.33 -12.61
N SER A 23 -6.14 13.06 -12.99
CA SER A 23 -5.26 13.99 -13.72
C SER A 23 -5.86 14.38 -15.08
N PHE A 24 -6.43 13.40 -15.82
CA PHE A 24 -7.05 13.67 -17.11
C PHE A 24 -8.23 14.66 -17.03
N TYR A 25 -9.14 14.44 -16.07
CA TYR A 25 -10.29 15.33 -15.91
C TYR A 25 -9.94 16.63 -15.18
N TYR A 26 -8.92 16.62 -14.34
CA TYR A 26 -8.38 17.84 -13.75
C TYR A 26 -7.75 18.76 -14.80
N GLY A 27 -6.96 18.20 -15.73
CA GLY A 27 -6.42 18.94 -16.88
C GLY A 27 -7.51 19.50 -17.79
N LYS A 28 -8.67 18.82 -17.91
CA LYS A 28 -9.85 19.34 -18.61
C LYS A 28 -10.67 20.36 -17.80
N LYS A 29 -10.27 20.67 -16.58
CA LYS A 29 -11.01 21.54 -15.65
C LYS A 29 -12.43 21.07 -15.34
N ASP A 30 -12.71 19.77 -15.51
CA ASP A 30 -14.01 19.13 -15.24
C ASP A 30 -14.05 18.63 -13.80
N VAL A 31 -14.22 19.55 -12.86
CA VAL A 31 -14.24 19.26 -11.41
C VAL A 31 -15.34 18.26 -11.05
N GLN A 32 -16.46 18.26 -11.79
CA GLN A 32 -17.55 17.31 -11.55
C GLN A 32 -17.10 15.87 -11.84
N LYS A 33 -16.42 15.62 -12.96
CA LYS A 33 -15.89 14.28 -13.25
C LYS A 33 -14.75 13.89 -12.33
N VAL A 34 -13.88 14.82 -11.92
CA VAL A 34 -12.86 14.54 -10.89
C VAL A 34 -13.53 13.99 -9.63
N ARG A 35 -14.61 14.63 -9.17
CA ARG A 35 -15.37 14.17 -8.00
C ARG A 35 -16.01 12.79 -8.22
N ILE A 36 -16.64 12.57 -9.37
CA ILE A 36 -17.24 11.27 -9.71
C ILE A 36 -16.20 10.16 -9.69
N TYR A 37 -15.04 10.34 -10.35
CA TYR A 37 -13.98 9.34 -10.37
C TYR A 37 -13.35 9.13 -9.00
N PHE A 38 -13.17 10.20 -8.21
CA PHE A 38 -12.71 10.08 -6.83
C PHE A 38 -13.67 9.23 -5.99
N SER A 39 -14.97 9.52 -6.05
CA SER A 39 -16.02 8.79 -5.32
C SER A 39 -16.06 7.30 -5.68
N ASN A 40 -16.02 6.99 -6.98
CA ASN A 40 -16.02 5.61 -7.47
C ASN A 40 -14.70 4.89 -7.10
N SER A 41 -13.57 5.57 -7.18
CA SER A 41 -12.29 5.01 -6.74
C SER A 41 -12.26 4.75 -5.24
N PHE A 42 -12.75 5.68 -4.43
CA PHE A 42 -12.82 5.50 -2.98
C PHE A 42 -13.68 4.28 -2.59
N LEU A 43 -14.85 4.14 -3.22
CA LEU A 43 -15.70 2.97 -3.01
C LEU A 43 -15.03 1.68 -3.45
N LEU A 44 -14.34 1.69 -4.60
CA LEU A 44 -13.60 0.52 -5.09
C LEU A 44 -12.52 0.08 -4.09
N HIS A 45 -11.75 1.03 -3.56
CA HIS A 45 -10.72 0.74 -2.56
C HIS A 45 -11.33 0.24 -1.24
N LEU A 46 -12.48 0.78 -0.83
CA LEU A 46 -13.21 0.30 0.35
C LEU A 46 -13.69 -1.14 0.17
N CYS A 47 -14.25 -1.48 -1.00
CA CYS A 47 -14.66 -2.85 -1.33
C CYS A 47 -13.46 -3.81 -1.34
N MET A 48 -12.32 -3.39 -1.90
CA MET A 48 -11.09 -4.19 -1.92
C MET A 48 -10.53 -4.38 -0.50
N ALA A 49 -10.52 -3.33 0.32
CA ALA A 49 -10.10 -3.44 1.72
C ALA A 49 -10.99 -4.42 2.49
N PHE A 50 -12.31 -4.33 2.32
CA PHE A 50 -13.27 -5.26 2.93
C PHE A 50 -13.04 -6.70 2.46
N PHE A 51 -12.88 -6.92 1.16
CA PHE A 51 -12.58 -8.24 0.59
C PHE A 51 -11.31 -8.83 1.20
N LEU A 52 -10.24 -8.05 1.31
CA LEU A 52 -8.98 -8.48 1.90
C LEU A 52 -9.14 -8.82 3.39
N VAL A 53 -9.90 -8.04 4.16
CA VAL A 53 -10.22 -8.36 5.55
C VAL A 53 -10.89 -9.72 5.64
N VAL A 54 -11.93 -9.97 4.84
CA VAL A 54 -12.65 -11.25 4.84
C VAL A 54 -11.70 -12.40 4.51
N VAL A 55 -10.89 -12.26 3.46
CA VAL A 55 -9.92 -13.30 3.04
C VAL A 55 -8.90 -13.57 4.16
N PHE A 56 -8.25 -12.54 4.69
CA PHE A 56 -7.18 -12.74 5.67
C PHE A 56 -7.72 -13.21 7.03
N VAL A 57 -8.87 -12.72 7.47
CA VAL A 57 -9.51 -13.22 8.70
C VAL A 57 -9.92 -14.69 8.54
N SER A 58 -10.45 -15.10 7.39
CA SER A 58 -10.79 -16.49 7.10
C SER A 58 -9.56 -17.40 7.05
N LEU A 59 -8.46 -16.91 6.47
CA LEU A 59 -7.18 -17.64 6.40
C LEU A 59 -6.49 -17.78 7.76
N ARG A 60 -6.84 -16.96 8.77
CA ARG A 60 -6.22 -17.01 10.09
C ARG A 60 -6.27 -18.40 10.70
N GLY A 61 -7.45 -19.04 10.65
CA GLY A 61 -7.62 -20.40 11.17
C GLY A 61 -6.63 -21.37 10.53
N PHE A 62 -6.58 -21.40 9.22
CA PHE A 62 -5.67 -22.27 8.46
C PHE A 62 -4.19 -21.98 8.74
N LEU A 63 -3.80 -20.71 8.78
CA LEU A 63 -2.41 -20.31 9.03
C LEU A 63 -1.92 -20.71 10.44
N PHE A 64 -2.78 -20.56 11.45
CA PHE A 64 -2.42 -20.83 12.84
C PHE A 64 -2.72 -22.26 13.29
N SER A 65 -3.40 -23.09 12.49
CA SER A 65 -3.71 -24.49 12.83
C SER A 65 -2.57 -25.50 12.55
N GLY A 66 -1.41 -25.02 12.06
CA GLY A 66 -0.25 -25.89 11.83
C GLY A 66 0.56 -25.58 10.58
N TYR A 67 0.09 -24.65 9.71
CA TYR A 67 0.88 -24.24 8.55
C TYR A 67 2.08 -23.36 8.92
N LEU A 68 1.93 -22.52 9.95
CA LEU A 68 3.02 -21.71 10.50
C LEU A 68 3.56 -22.42 11.75
N GLU A 69 4.82 -22.80 11.73
CA GLU A 69 5.55 -23.32 12.88
C GLU A 69 5.86 -22.20 13.87
N ILE A 70 4.88 -21.83 14.69
CA ILE A 70 5.00 -20.80 15.72
C ILE A 70 5.02 -21.49 17.07
N ALA A 71 6.02 -21.20 17.91
CA ALA A 71 6.09 -21.70 19.28
C ALA A 71 4.80 -21.31 20.04
N GLU A 72 4.22 -22.25 20.80
CA GLU A 72 2.93 -22.06 21.47
C GLU A 72 2.90 -20.83 22.37
N GLU A 73 4.00 -20.55 23.08
CA GLU A 73 4.16 -19.37 23.93
C GLU A 73 4.05 -18.03 23.16
N ARG A 74 4.34 -18.04 21.85
CA ARG A 74 4.29 -16.84 20.99
C ARG A 74 3.07 -16.75 20.10
N ARG A 75 2.21 -17.76 20.12
CA ARG A 75 1.07 -17.88 19.23
C ARG A 75 0.06 -16.75 19.42
N GLU A 76 -0.18 -16.37 20.67
CA GLU A 76 -1.09 -15.28 21.00
C GLU A 76 -0.56 -13.94 20.46
N ILE A 77 0.70 -13.61 20.74
CA ILE A 77 1.36 -12.39 20.26
C ILE A 77 1.35 -12.34 18.73
N ALA A 78 1.71 -13.45 18.07
CA ALA A 78 1.68 -13.53 16.61
C ALA A 78 0.28 -13.31 16.03
N SER A 79 -0.75 -13.77 16.72
CA SER A 79 -2.15 -13.55 16.34
C SER A 79 -2.55 -12.08 16.44
N TRP A 80 -2.15 -11.37 17.51
CA TRP A 80 -2.37 -9.93 17.63
C TRP A 80 -1.65 -9.14 16.55
N VAL A 81 -0.38 -9.45 16.31
CA VAL A 81 0.40 -8.81 15.24
C VAL A 81 -0.22 -9.08 13.86
N TYR A 82 -0.74 -10.27 13.63
CA TYR A 82 -1.46 -10.59 12.39
C TYR A 82 -2.69 -9.69 12.18
N MET A 83 -3.48 -9.46 13.22
CA MET A 83 -4.64 -8.56 13.15
C MET A 83 -4.22 -7.10 12.92
N MET A 84 -3.11 -6.66 13.53
CA MET A 84 -2.55 -5.31 13.27
C MET A 84 -2.08 -5.17 11.83
N VAL A 85 -1.49 -6.21 11.24
CA VAL A 85 -1.10 -6.22 9.83
C VAL A 85 -2.31 -6.10 8.91
N ILE A 86 -3.42 -6.78 9.21
CA ILE A 86 -4.67 -6.61 8.45
C ILE A 86 -5.18 -5.17 8.56
N ALA A 87 -5.16 -4.59 9.76
CA ALA A 87 -5.57 -3.19 9.96
C ALA A 87 -4.68 -2.21 9.17
N MET A 88 -3.37 -2.42 9.14
CA MET A 88 -2.44 -1.63 8.31
C MET A 88 -2.74 -1.75 6.82
N LEU A 89 -3.08 -2.95 6.33
CA LEU A 89 -3.50 -3.15 4.94
C LEU A 89 -4.77 -2.34 4.61
N VAL A 90 -5.76 -2.38 5.48
CA VAL A 90 -6.99 -1.59 5.31
C VAL A 90 -6.68 -0.10 5.20
N LEU A 91 -5.86 0.43 6.13
CA LEU A 91 -5.45 1.83 6.11
C LEU A 91 -4.71 2.19 4.81
N THR A 92 -3.83 1.31 4.32
CA THR A 92 -3.11 1.50 3.07
C THR A 92 -4.06 1.61 1.87
N PHE A 93 -5.04 0.70 1.78
CA PHE A 93 -6.01 0.72 0.68
C PHE A 93 -6.92 1.95 0.74
N ILE A 94 -7.41 2.33 1.91
CA ILE A 94 -8.28 3.51 2.05
C ILE A 94 -7.50 4.82 1.83
N SER A 95 -6.19 4.84 2.09
CA SER A 95 -5.32 6.00 1.81
C SER A 95 -5.04 6.22 0.32
N ALA A 96 -5.08 5.16 -0.48
CA ALA A 96 -4.67 5.18 -1.88
C ALA A 96 -5.40 6.23 -2.75
N PRO A 97 -6.72 6.40 -2.72
CA PRO A 97 -7.42 7.41 -3.52
C PRO A 97 -7.05 8.84 -3.12
N PHE A 98 -6.77 9.10 -1.84
CA PHE A 98 -6.27 10.40 -1.39
C PHE A 98 -4.89 10.68 -1.96
N LYS A 99 -3.95 9.72 -1.87
CA LYS A 99 -2.62 9.83 -2.45
C LYS A 99 -2.68 10.09 -3.97
N ALA A 100 -3.53 9.38 -4.69
CA ALA A 100 -3.77 9.59 -6.10
C ALA A 100 -4.28 11.01 -6.43
N LEU A 101 -5.13 11.57 -5.58
CA LEU A 101 -5.64 12.95 -5.76
C LEU A 101 -4.54 14.00 -5.53
N PHE A 102 -3.66 13.82 -4.53
CA PHE A 102 -2.51 14.69 -4.33
C PHE A 102 -1.61 14.73 -5.55
N ILE A 103 -1.32 13.56 -6.14
CA ILE A 103 -0.50 13.46 -7.36
C ILE A 103 -1.21 14.14 -8.53
N ALA A 104 -2.51 13.89 -8.72
CA ALA A 104 -3.30 14.50 -9.79
C ALA A 104 -3.39 16.03 -9.69
N LYS A 105 -3.27 16.57 -8.49
CA LYS A 105 -3.24 18.03 -8.23
C LYS A 105 -1.82 18.60 -8.15
N GLU A 106 -0.81 17.80 -8.52
CA GLU A 106 0.60 18.19 -8.50
C GLU A 106 1.12 18.64 -7.12
N ASN A 107 0.41 18.23 -6.04
CA ASN A 107 0.80 18.53 -4.67
C ASN A 107 1.78 17.48 -4.13
N ILE A 108 2.85 17.25 -4.88
CA ILE A 108 3.85 16.20 -4.62
C ILE A 108 4.66 16.53 -3.37
N TRP A 109 4.90 17.81 -3.10
CA TRP A 109 5.68 18.20 -1.94
C TRP A 109 5.03 17.74 -0.63
N TYR A 110 3.69 17.75 -0.54
CA TYR A 110 2.98 17.29 0.64
C TYR A 110 3.15 15.76 0.83
N ILE A 111 3.06 15.01 -0.26
CA ILE A 111 3.33 13.56 -0.22
C ILE A 111 4.74 13.30 0.29
N THR A 112 5.74 14.00 -0.27
CA THR A 112 7.14 13.84 0.13
C THR A 112 7.35 14.21 1.60
N ALA A 113 6.73 15.29 2.08
CA ALA A 113 6.82 15.68 3.50
C ALA A 113 6.22 14.61 4.42
N VAL A 114 5.07 14.05 4.09
CA VAL A 114 4.43 12.96 4.85
C VAL A 114 5.29 11.69 4.80
N ASP A 115 5.83 11.31 3.63
CA ASP A 115 6.65 10.11 3.47
C ASP A 115 8.01 10.25 4.20
N VAL A 116 8.61 11.45 4.24
CA VAL A 116 9.82 11.74 5.04
C VAL A 116 9.51 11.66 6.54
N PHE A 117 8.40 12.24 6.97
CA PHE A 117 7.97 12.18 8.36
C PHE A 117 7.70 10.72 8.81
N ASP A 118 7.05 9.92 7.97
CA ASP A 118 6.85 8.47 8.17
C ASP A 118 8.19 7.75 8.35
N GLY A 119 9.17 8.05 7.49
CA GLY A 119 10.53 7.48 7.58
C GLY A 119 11.22 7.84 8.90
N ILE A 120 11.13 9.09 9.34
CA ILE A 120 11.69 9.55 10.62
C ILE A 120 11.03 8.82 11.79
N LEU A 121 9.70 8.69 11.78
CA LEU A 121 8.97 7.97 12.83
C LEU A 121 9.39 6.49 12.90
N LYS A 122 9.57 5.82 11.77
CA LYS A 122 10.05 4.43 11.71
C LYS A 122 11.48 4.29 12.22
N PHE A 123 12.33 5.27 11.95
CA PHE A 123 13.70 5.30 12.47
C PHE A 123 13.71 5.48 13.99
N VAL A 124 12.93 6.44 14.51
CA VAL A 124 12.77 6.65 15.96
C VAL A 124 12.20 5.39 16.63
N LEU A 125 11.21 4.74 16.01
CA LEU A 125 10.68 3.46 16.47
C LEU A 125 11.78 2.40 16.60
N ALA A 126 12.64 2.25 15.59
CA ALA A 126 13.71 1.26 15.61
C ALA A 126 14.68 1.49 16.79
N ILE A 127 15.04 2.75 17.05
CA ILE A 127 15.90 3.10 18.21
C ILE A 127 15.18 2.82 19.54
N THR A 128 13.91 3.22 19.64
CA THR A 128 13.13 3.04 20.87
C THR A 128 12.98 1.55 21.23
N LEU A 129 12.78 0.68 20.21
CA LEU A 129 12.68 -0.77 20.44
C LEU A 129 13.97 -1.40 20.99
N LEU A 130 15.14 -0.79 20.74
CA LEU A 130 16.40 -1.29 21.30
C LEU A 130 16.48 -1.06 22.80
N GLN A 131 15.85 0.01 23.30
CA GLN A 131 15.94 0.44 24.70
C GLN A 131 14.81 -0.14 25.59
N LEU A 132 13.73 -0.61 25.00
CA LEU A 132 12.57 -1.12 25.76
C LEU A 132 12.74 -2.60 26.12
N ASN A 133 12.46 -2.92 27.38
CA ASN A 133 12.41 -4.31 27.91
C ASN A 133 10.97 -4.87 27.82
N VAL A 134 10.37 -4.80 26.63
CA VAL A 134 9.04 -5.32 26.33
C VAL A 134 9.09 -6.33 25.19
N ASP A 135 8.00 -7.04 24.94
CA ASP A 135 7.95 -7.88 23.74
C ASP A 135 8.07 -7.02 22.47
N LYS A 136 9.24 -7.14 21.82
CA LYS A 136 9.63 -6.32 20.68
C LYS A 136 8.70 -6.51 19.48
N LEU A 137 8.16 -7.72 19.30
CA LEU A 137 7.27 -8.03 18.17
C LEU A 137 5.92 -7.33 18.32
N LEU A 138 5.32 -7.41 19.51
CA LEU A 138 4.05 -6.77 19.80
C LEU A 138 4.19 -5.22 19.72
N MET A 139 5.23 -4.68 20.36
CA MET A 139 5.48 -3.26 20.38
C MET A 139 5.74 -2.70 18.98
N TYR A 140 6.51 -3.42 18.16
CA TYR A 140 6.71 -3.09 16.74
C TYR A 140 5.38 -3.02 15.98
N GLY A 141 4.53 -4.04 16.15
CA GLY A 141 3.22 -4.07 15.49
C GLY A 141 2.32 -2.89 15.88
N VAL A 142 2.24 -2.57 17.18
CA VAL A 142 1.43 -1.43 17.69
C VAL A 142 1.95 -0.11 17.13
N MET A 143 3.25 0.14 17.25
CA MET A 143 3.82 1.42 16.81
C MET A 143 3.74 1.60 15.28
N MET A 144 3.95 0.54 14.51
CA MET A 144 3.75 0.59 13.05
C MET A 144 2.30 0.88 12.67
N LEU A 145 1.33 0.34 13.41
CA LEU A 145 -0.08 0.64 13.20
C LEU A 145 -0.39 2.12 13.52
N ILE A 146 0.18 2.66 14.59
CA ILE A 146 0.03 4.08 14.96
C ILE A 146 0.64 4.97 13.87
N ILE A 147 1.84 4.68 13.39
CA ILE A 147 2.50 5.43 12.32
C ILE A 147 1.62 5.44 11.05
N MET A 148 1.09 4.27 10.67
CA MET A 148 0.20 4.16 9.52
C MET A 148 -1.11 4.91 9.69
N LEU A 149 -1.66 4.93 10.92
CA LEU A 149 -2.85 5.71 11.25
C LEU A 149 -2.59 7.22 11.13
N VAL A 150 -1.44 7.68 11.63
CA VAL A 150 -1.02 9.09 11.49
C VAL A 150 -0.88 9.47 10.02
N GLN A 151 -0.26 8.62 9.20
CA GLN A 151 -0.13 8.84 7.76
C GLN A 151 -1.51 8.90 7.07
N PHE A 152 -2.41 7.97 7.39
CA PHE A 152 -3.78 7.99 6.88
C PHE A 152 -4.52 9.27 7.25
N LEU A 153 -4.43 9.70 8.52
CA LEU A 153 -5.05 10.93 8.99
C LEU A 153 -4.46 12.16 8.29
N ALA A 154 -3.15 12.20 8.09
CA ALA A 154 -2.49 13.28 7.37
C ALA A 154 -3.06 13.43 5.94
N TYR A 155 -3.20 12.34 5.19
CA TYR A 155 -3.76 12.39 3.84
C TYR A 155 -5.26 12.69 3.84
N SER A 156 -6.06 12.01 4.67
CA SER A 156 -7.52 12.14 4.65
C SER A 156 -7.99 13.49 5.16
N VAL A 157 -7.49 13.95 6.31
CA VAL A 157 -7.90 15.22 6.93
C VAL A 157 -7.53 16.41 6.03
N TYR A 158 -6.29 16.45 5.55
CA TYR A 158 -5.88 17.52 4.63
C TYR A 158 -6.75 17.52 3.35
N SER A 159 -7.00 16.33 2.76
CA SER A 159 -7.84 16.23 1.56
C SER A 159 -9.25 16.72 1.78
N VAL A 160 -9.88 16.35 2.89
CA VAL A 160 -11.26 16.76 3.22
C VAL A 160 -11.36 18.28 3.45
N ILE A 161 -10.35 18.88 4.11
CA ILE A 161 -10.33 20.32 4.40
C ILE A 161 -10.03 21.13 3.12
N ARG A 162 -9.08 20.68 2.30
CA ARG A 162 -8.53 21.48 1.21
C ARG A 162 -9.19 21.24 -0.14
N PHE A 163 -9.73 20.03 -0.37
CA PHE A 163 -10.26 19.63 -1.68
C PHE A 163 -11.77 19.39 -1.61
N SER A 164 -12.52 20.19 -2.36
CA SER A 164 -13.99 20.11 -2.43
C SER A 164 -14.50 18.75 -2.94
N GLU A 165 -13.67 18.02 -3.68
CA GLU A 165 -13.98 16.71 -4.26
C GLU A 165 -14.05 15.61 -3.20
N CYS A 166 -13.39 15.81 -2.04
CA CYS A 166 -13.32 14.86 -0.93
C CYS A 166 -14.41 15.06 0.14
N GLN A 167 -15.42 15.87 -0.12
CA GLN A 167 -16.47 16.12 0.88
C GLN A 167 -17.25 14.85 1.22
N PRO A 168 -17.28 14.39 2.48
CA PRO A 168 -17.89 13.12 2.89
C PRO A 168 -19.37 12.99 2.51
N THR A 169 -20.09 14.12 2.51
CA THR A 169 -21.53 14.17 2.18
C THR A 169 -21.83 13.82 0.71
N ARG A 170 -20.84 13.84 -0.16
CA ARG A 170 -21.00 13.66 -1.61
C ARG A 170 -20.32 12.40 -2.15
N ILE A 171 -19.36 11.83 -1.42
CA ILE A 171 -18.57 10.66 -1.87
C ILE A 171 -19.46 9.49 -2.30
N PHE A 172 -20.57 9.23 -1.61
CA PHE A 172 -21.49 8.12 -1.93
C PHE A 172 -22.62 8.49 -2.89
N LYS A 173 -22.82 9.77 -3.22
CA LYS A 173 -23.90 10.22 -4.11
C LYS A 173 -23.53 10.13 -5.59
N ASP A 174 -22.25 10.25 -5.91
CA ASP A 174 -21.74 10.34 -7.28
C ASP A 174 -21.21 8.97 -7.79
N VAL A 175 -21.73 7.86 -7.26
CA VAL A 175 -21.32 6.51 -7.67
C VAL A 175 -22.10 6.07 -8.91
N GLY A 176 -21.37 5.62 -9.94
CA GLY A 176 -21.97 5.14 -11.20
C GLY A 176 -21.30 3.88 -11.74
N LYS A 177 -22.11 2.88 -12.14
CA LYS A 177 -21.63 1.59 -12.65
C LYS A 177 -20.63 1.74 -13.80
N THR A 178 -20.88 2.66 -14.72
CA THR A 178 -20.00 2.90 -15.88
C THR A 178 -18.61 3.38 -15.47
N TYR A 179 -18.52 4.31 -14.53
CA TYR A 179 -17.24 4.83 -14.01
C TYR A 179 -16.49 3.78 -13.20
N MET A 180 -17.21 3.01 -12.40
CA MET A 180 -16.65 1.88 -11.66
C MET A 180 -16.03 0.84 -12.59
N LEU A 181 -16.75 0.46 -13.67
CA LEU A 181 -16.25 -0.52 -14.63
C LEU A 181 -15.02 -0.03 -15.38
N GLN A 182 -14.94 1.25 -15.72
CA GLN A 182 -13.74 1.85 -16.33
C GLN A 182 -12.53 1.77 -15.40
N LEU A 183 -12.72 2.07 -14.11
CA LEU A 183 -11.66 1.94 -13.11
C LEU A 183 -11.22 0.49 -12.95
N VAL A 184 -12.16 -0.44 -12.82
CA VAL A 184 -11.85 -1.88 -12.65
C VAL A 184 -11.12 -2.43 -13.87
N ASN A 185 -11.56 -2.12 -15.09
CA ASN A 185 -10.88 -2.57 -16.31
C ASN A 185 -9.45 -2.05 -16.38
N PHE A 186 -9.25 -0.76 -16.12
CA PHE A 186 -7.90 -0.20 -16.17
C PHE A 186 -7.02 -0.72 -15.02
N ALA A 187 -7.57 -0.83 -13.81
CA ALA A 187 -6.88 -1.42 -12.67
C ALA A 187 -6.48 -2.87 -12.94
N GLY A 188 -7.34 -3.67 -13.57
CA GLY A 188 -7.04 -5.05 -13.94
C GLY A 188 -5.82 -5.17 -14.86
N TRP A 189 -5.78 -4.40 -15.96
CA TRP A 189 -4.64 -4.37 -16.86
C TRP A 189 -3.36 -3.85 -16.20
N THR A 190 -3.46 -2.80 -15.40
CA THR A 190 -2.31 -2.24 -14.65
C THR A 190 -1.78 -3.25 -13.64
N THR A 191 -2.67 -3.91 -12.90
CA THR A 191 -2.32 -4.96 -11.92
C THR A 191 -1.65 -6.15 -12.60
N TYR A 192 -2.18 -6.58 -13.76
CA TYR A 192 -1.57 -7.65 -14.56
C TYR A 192 -0.15 -7.28 -14.99
N GLY A 193 0.06 -6.08 -15.52
CA GLY A 193 1.39 -5.60 -15.92
C GLY A 193 2.38 -5.53 -14.75
N MET A 194 1.96 -4.96 -13.63
CA MET A 194 2.79 -4.89 -12.41
C MET A 194 3.05 -6.27 -11.81
N GLY A 195 2.06 -7.16 -11.83
CA GLY A 195 2.20 -8.54 -11.41
C GLY A 195 3.23 -9.30 -12.25
N ALA A 196 3.24 -9.12 -13.57
CA ALA A 196 4.22 -9.72 -14.45
C ALA A 196 5.66 -9.26 -14.11
N VAL A 197 5.86 -7.96 -13.82
CA VAL A 197 7.14 -7.43 -13.35
C VAL A 197 7.54 -8.05 -12.02
N MET A 198 6.59 -8.18 -11.10
CA MET A 198 6.83 -8.78 -9.79
C MET A 198 7.20 -10.26 -9.91
N VAL A 199 6.47 -11.04 -10.71
CA VAL A 199 6.79 -12.45 -10.97
C VAL A 199 8.18 -12.60 -11.59
N ARG A 200 8.56 -11.71 -12.51
CA ARG A 200 9.91 -11.70 -13.09
C ARG A 200 10.99 -11.49 -12.03
N THR A 201 10.84 -10.49 -11.16
CA THR A 201 11.88 -10.13 -10.18
C THR A 201 11.93 -11.12 -9.01
N GLN A 202 10.79 -11.45 -8.42
CA GLN A 202 10.73 -12.40 -7.30
C GLN A 202 10.85 -13.86 -7.78
N GLY A 203 10.31 -14.18 -8.93
CA GLY A 203 10.42 -15.52 -9.51
C GLY A 203 11.87 -15.92 -9.83
N LEU A 204 12.68 -14.99 -10.33
CA LEU A 204 14.12 -15.23 -10.52
C LEU A 204 14.83 -15.50 -9.19
N SER A 205 14.50 -14.75 -8.13
CA SER A 205 15.05 -15.00 -6.79
C SER A 205 14.71 -16.40 -6.27
N VAL A 206 13.45 -16.83 -6.46
CA VAL A 206 13.03 -18.20 -6.07
C VAL A 206 13.73 -19.27 -6.92
N LEU A 207 13.87 -19.05 -8.22
CA LEU A 207 14.58 -19.98 -9.12
C LEU A 207 16.05 -20.10 -8.74
N PHE A 208 16.75 -19.01 -8.49
CA PHE A 208 18.14 -19.04 -8.06
C PHE A 208 18.31 -19.78 -6.73
N ASN A 209 17.40 -19.57 -5.77
CA ASN A 209 17.42 -20.25 -4.48
C ASN A 209 17.21 -21.78 -4.64
N LYS A 210 16.33 -22.20 -5.57
CA LYS A 210 16.01 -23.59 -5.79
C LYS A 210 17.06 -24.32 -6.67
N MET A 211 17.59 -23.66 -7.70
CA MET A 211 18.46 -24.31 -8.69
C MET A 211 19.93 -24.26 -8.30
N LEU A 212 20.39 -23.21 -7.67
CA LEU A 212 21.82 -23.01 -7.39
C LEU A 212 22.18 -23.40 -5.95
N CYS A 213 21.20 -23.54 -5.05
CA CYS A 213 21.39 -23.90 -3.62
C CYS A 213 22.50 -23.11 -2.90
N GLU A 214 23.03 -22.06 -3.53
CA GLU A 214 24.11 -21.21 -2.99
C GLU A 214 23.53 -19.92 -2.43
N THR A 215 23.61 -19.76 -1.12
CA THR A 215 23.21 -18.53 -0.41
C THR A 215 23.95 -17.29 -0.92
N ALA A 216 25.20 -17.45 -1.36
CA ALA A 216 26.03 -16.36 -1.90
C ALA A 216 25.47 -15.76 -3.20
N VAL A 217 25.00 -16.60 -4.15
CA VAL A 217 24.43 -16.14 -5.41
C VAL A 217 23.12 -15.40 -5.19
N ASN A 218 22.27 -15.89 -4.28
CA ASN A 218 21.02 -15.24 -3.94
C ASN A 218 21.24 -13.90 -3.21
N ALA A 219 22.26 -13.83 -2.34
CA ALA A 219 22.67 -12.58 -1.71
C ALA A 219 23.22 -11.57 -2.73
N ALA A 220 24.05 -11.98 -3.67
CA ALA A 220 24.58 -11.14 -4.74
C ALA A 220 23.48 -10.60 -5.65
N TYR A 221 22.50 -11.44 -6.01
CA TYR A 221 21.31 -11.03 -6.77
C TYR A 221 20.47 -10.01 -5.98
N GLY A 222 20.27 -10.23 -4.68
CA GLY A 222 19.58 -9.28 -3.79
C GLY A 222 20.26 -7.91 -3.73
N ILE A 223 21.60 -7.87 -3.64
CA ILE A 223 22.40 -6.63 -3.70
C ILE A 223 22.24 -5.96 -5.08
N GLY A 224 22.31 -6.73 -6.15
CA GLY A 224 22.08 -6.22 -7.52
C GLY A 224 20.70 -5.59 -7.69
N LEU A 225 19.65 -6.20 -7.13
CA LEU A 225 18.30 -5.63 -7.12
C LEU A 225 18.20 -4.33 -6.31
N GLN A 226 18.94 -4.19 -5.20
CA GLN A 226 18.96 -2.95 -4.42
C GLN A 226 19.63 -1.81 -5.21
N VAL A 227 20.77 -2.08 -5.86
CA VAL A 227 21.45 -1.11 -6.74
C VAL A 227 20.55 -0.72 -7.91
N TYR A 228 19.93 -1.71 -8.57
CA TYR A 228 18.96 -1.46 -9.64
C TYR A 228 17.80 -0.58 -9.17
N SER A 229 17.26 -0.85 -8.00
CA SER A 229 16.15 -0.06 -7.42
C SER A 229 16.55 1.38 -7.13
N ALA A 230 17.77 1.58 -6.61
CA ALA A 230 18.29 2.92 -6.34
C ALA A 230 18.48 3.74 -7.62
N VAL A 231 19.03 3.14 -8.68
CA VAL A 231 19.18 3.79 -9.99
C VAL A 231 17.82 4.04 -10.65
N SER A 232 16.89 3.06 -10.57
CA SER A 232 15.55 3.20 -11.10
C SER A 232 14.74 4.27 -10.41
N PHE A 233 14.97 4.50 -9.11
CA PHE A 233 14.35 5.58 -8.35
C PHE A 233 14.70 6.96 -8.94
N ILE A 234 15.98 7.19 -9.28
CA ILE A 234 16.43 8.44 -9.91
C ILE A 234 15.76 8.59 -11.29
N SER A 235 15.75 7.52 -12.09
CA SER A 235 15.14 7.54 -13.43
C SER A 235 13.63 7.82 -13.37
N SER A 236 12.91 7.18 -12.44
CA SER A 236 11.46 7.36 -12.28
C SER A 236 11.11 8.76 -11.78
N SER A 237 11.97 9.39 -10.98
CA SER A 237 11.78 10.77 -10.53
C SER A 237 11.79 11.76 -11.69
N VAL A 238 12.64 11.51 -12.70
CA VAL A 238 12.69 12.34 -13.92
C VAL A 238 11.52 12.04 -14.86
N GLN A 239 11.05 10.79 -14.92
CA GLN A 239 9.92 10.40 -15.78
C GLN A 239 8.58 10.95 -15.31
N ASN A 240 8.44 11.23 -14.01
CA ASN A 240 7.21 11.72 -13.39
C ASN A 240 7.18 13.26 -13.28
N ALA A 241 8.25 13.96 -13.63
CA ALA A 241 8.35 15.41 -13.72
C ALA A 241 7.93 15.92 -15.10
#